data_00d20ac5f6c9b916f1be07c8e4c69d62
#
_entry.id   00d20ac5f6c9b916f1be07c8e4c69d62
#
_cell.length_a   1.000
_cell.length_b   1.000
_cell.length_c   1.000
_cell.angle_alpha   90.00
_cell.angle_beta   90.00
_cell.angle_gamma   90.00
#
_symmetry.space_group_name_H-M   'P 1'
#
loop_
_entity.id
_entity.type
_entity.pdbx_description
1 polymer ?
#
loop_
_entity_poly.entity_id
_entity_poly.type
_entity_poly.pdbx_seq_one_letter_code
_entity_poly.pdbx_strand_id
1 'polypeptide(L)'
;MGLLVLLGLFLQQSPAPCTPAGNVQFICGQEAPEDLVVLPGGAWVFASDFAGNGGIRVINTRDLTTTMAYPASTATEKLDAKTYDSCPGVPDAAQKARFRTHGLALRAGKGSTHTLYAVHHGNRESIEVFEVDSRGKMPVLTWVGCAVAPEPVGLNEVVALPDGGFAATNFLARSGAVADRTKMMAGEKNGEIWEWHTGKGWKMIPGSEAAGANGLEVSKDGKWLYVAAWGSQSFFRLSRGQTPPKREEIPLGFRVDNVRWAADGSLLATGQGGTAPAQTTNIVKIHPNTLKVQELVRQPNSDVFGAGTVAVEVGKELWVGSFRGDRIARFPAGPSK
;
A
#
# COMPACT_ATOMS: atom_id res chain seq x y z
N MET A 1 -22.54 51.17 12.44
CA MET A 1 -21.78 50.01 12.93
C MET A 1 -21.41 49.21 11.70
N GLY A 2 -20.19 49.36 11.22
CA GLY A 2 -19.69 48.65 10.03
C GLY A 2 -19.04 47.34 10.45
N LEU A 3 -19.48 46.25 9.84
CA LEU A 3 -18.95 44.90 10.05
C LEU A 3 -17.69 44.74 9.15
N LEU A 4 -16.50 44.75 9.75
CA LEU A 4 -15.26 44.38 9.05
C LEU A 4 -15.24 42.86 8.87
N VAL A 5 -15.39 42.41 7.64
CA VAL A 5 -15.15 41.02 7.22
C VAL A 5 -13.64 40.88 6.99
N LEU A 6 -12.94 40.23 7.92
CA LEU A 6 -11.54 39.80 7.73
C LEU A 6 -11.53 38.61 6.76
N LEU A 7 -11.18 38.84 5.51
CA LEU A 7 -10.80 37.80 4.58
C LEU A 7 -9.42 37.21 5.02
N GLY A 8 -9.44 36.07 5.65
CA GLY A 8 -8.22 35.28 5.89
C GLY A 8 -7.64 34.82 4.56
N LEU A 9 -6.52 35.41 4.13
CA LEU A 9 -5.71 34.85 3.06
C LEU A 9 -5.09 33.52 3.56
N PHE A 10 -5.64 32.40 3.11
CA PHE A 10 -4.91 31.14 3.16
C PHE A 10 -3.75 31.22 2.18
N LEU A 11 -2.54 31.49 2.71
CA LEU A 11 -1.30 31.32 1.95
C LEU A 11 -1.17 29.84 1.60
N GLN A 12 -1.48 29.47 0.35
CA GLN A 12 -1.10 28.18 -0.21
C GLN A 12 0.44 28.16 -0.19
N GLN A 13 1.01 27.34 0.70
CA GLN A 13 2.44 27.08 0.68
C GLN A 13 2.79 26.48 -0.69
N SER A 14 3.70 27.10 -1.40
CA SER A 14 4.25 26.55 -2.64
C SER A 14 4.84 25.17 -2.34
N PRO A 15 4.65 24.16 -3.21
CA PRO A 15 5.26 22.85 -3.03
C PRO A 15 6.76 22.99 -2.78
N ALA A 16 7.30 22.23 -1.83
CA ALA A 16 8.73 22.24 -1.55
C ALA A 16 9.52 21.83 -2.82
N PRO A 17 10.65 22.47 -3.10
CA PRO A 17 11.46 22.15 -4.28
C PRO A 17 11.76 20.65 -4.38
N CYS A 18 11.73 20.10 -5.62
CA CYS A 18 12.09 18.71 -5.90
C CYS A 18 13.62 18.55 -6.01
N THR A 19 14.33 19.06 -5.02
CA THR A 19 15.80 19.01 -4.95
C THR A 19 16.24 17.92 -4.00
N PRO A 20 17.38 17.24 -4.26
CA PRO A 20 17.93 16.26 -3.35
C PRO A 20 18.15 16.79 -1.93
N ALA A 21 17.99 15.91 -0.94
CA ALA A 21 18.34 16.17 0.45
C ALA A 21 19.44 15.19 0.89
N GLY A 22 20.67 15.66 0.93
CA GLY A 22 21.83 14.79 1.12
C GLY A 22 21.97 13.77 -0.02
N ASN A 23 21.98 12.49 0.32
CA ASN A 23 22.04 11.38 -0.65
C ASN A 23 20.65 10.88 -1.10
N VAL A 24 19.57 11.49 -0.62
CA VAL A 24 18.19 11.10 -0.96
C VAL A 24 17.73 11.94 -2.16
N GLN A 25 17.28 11.26 -3.21
CA GLN A 25 16.64 11.85 -4.39
C GLN A 25 15.13 11.77 -4.26
N PHE A 26 14.37 12.53 -5.07
CA PHE A 26 12.91 12.52 -5.00
C PHE A 26 12.26 12.40 -6.38
N ILE A 27 11.05 11.85 -6.39
CA ILE A 27 10.09 11.91 -7.49
C ILE A 27 8.89 12.68 -6.96
N CYS A 28 8.72 13.91 -7.36
CA CYS A 28 7.70 14.82 -6.87
C CYS A 28 6.43 14.82 -7.73
N GLY A 29 5.40 15.56 -7.29
CA GLY A 29 4.12 15.61 -7.98
C GLY A 29 3.21 14.42 -7.71
N GLN A 30 3.43 13.73 -6.59
CA GLN A 30 2.57 12.68 -6.07
C GLN A 30 1.50 13.27 -5.12
N GLU A 31 0.55 12.46 -4.69
CA GLU A 31 -0.45 12.82 -3.67
C GLU A 31 -0.51 11.77 -2.57
N ALA A 32 0.42 11.85 -1.60
CA ALA A 32 0.62 10.84 -0.57
C ALA A 32 0.75 9.43 -1.18
N PRO A 33 1.87 9.14 -1.88
CA PRO A 33 2.11 7.85 -2.52
C PRO A 33 2.36 6.78 -1.46
N GLU A 34 1.29 6.32 -0.85
CA GLU A 34 1.34 5.47 0.34
C GLU A 34 1.89 4.09 0.00
N ASP A 35 1.52 3.56 -1.16
CA ASP A 35 1.99 2.25 -1.59
C ASP A 35 2.53 2.23 -3.02
N LEU A 36 3.50 1.33 -3.25
CA LEU A 36 4.24 1.18 -4.50
C LEU A 36 4.32 -0.28 -4.92
N VAL A 37 4.06 -0.56 -6.20
CA VAL A 37 4.32 -1.88 -6.79
C VAL A 37 5.09 -1.76 -8.11
N VAL A 38 6.13 -2.58 -8.25
CA VAL A 38 6.97 -2.61 -9.45
C VAL A 38 6.38 -3.57 -10.48
N LEU A 39 6.19 -3.11 -11.71
CA LEU A 39 5.76 -3.94 -12.81
C LEU A 39 6.89 -4.90 -13.23
N PRO A 40 6.61 -6.17 -13.58
CA PRO A 40 7.63 -7.10 -14.07
C PRO A 40 8.48 -6.50 -15.18
N GLY A 41 9.79 -6.67 -15.09
CA GLY A 41 10.75 -5.99 -15.96
C GLY A 41 11.30 -4.67 -15.43
N GLY A 42 10.71 -4.11 -14.36
CA GLY A 42 11.27 -2.96 -13.63
C GLY A 42 11.19 -1.61 -14.35
N ALA A 43 10.51 -1.55 -15.51
CA ALA A 43 10.40 -0.31 -16.29
C ALA A 43 9.37 0.67 -15.74
N TRP A 44 8.45 0.19 -14.91
CA TRP A 44 7.32 0.96 -14.41
C TRP A 44 7.01 0.63 -12.95
N VAL A 45 6.58 1.64 -12.21
CA VAL A 45 6.08 1.52 -10.84
C VAL A 45 4.69 2.13 -10.78
N PHE A 46 3.72 1.41 -10.21
CA PHE A 46 2.44 1.98 -9.82
C PHE A 46 2.55 2.54 -8.41
N ALA A 47 1.93 3.68 -8.19
CA ALA A 47 1.82 4.33 -6.88
C ALA A 47 0.34 4.63 -6.58
N SER A 48 -0.06 4.41 -5.34
CA SER A 48 -1.37 4.85 -4.87
C SER A 48 -1.37 6.35 -4.58
N ASP A 49 -2.50 7.02 -4.81
CA ASP A 49 -2.77 8.38 -4.33
C ASP A 49 -3.73 8.28 -3.13
N PHE A 50 -3.17 8.33 -1.91
CA PHE A 50 -3.94 8.19 -0.68
C PHE A 50 -4.63 9.49 -0.26
N ALA A 51 -4.16 10.63 -0.74
CA ALA A 51 -4.72 11.96 -0.46
C ALA A 51 -5.40 12.58 -1.69
N GLY A 52 -5.87 13.80 -1.54
CA GLY A 52 -6.47 14.58 -2.63
C GLY A 52 -7.70 13.90 -3.25
N ASN A 53 -7.75 13.89 -4.57
CA ASN A 53 -8.81 13.22 -5.34
C ASN A 53 -8.57 11.71 -5.46
N GLY A 54 -7.39 11.25 -5.09
CA GLY A 54 -6.98 9.86 -5.21
C GLY A 54 -6.65 9.46 -6.65
N GLY A 55 -6.41 8.18 -6.84
CA GLY A 55 -6.10 7.59 -8.12
C GLY A 55 -4.95 6.58 -8.04
N ILE A 56 -4.57 6.07 -9.18
CA ILE A 56 -3.39 5.23 -9.37
C ILE A 56 -2.48 5.94 -10.36
N ARG A 57 -1.25 6.22 -9.94
CA ARG A 57 -0.23 6.78 -10.83
C ARG A 57 0.67 5.69 -11.37
N VAL A 58 1.25 5.94 -12.54
CA VAL A 58 2.30 5.13 -13.12
C VAL A 58 3.54 5.97 -13.37
N ILE A 59 4.69 5.45 -12.95
CA ILE A 59 5.98 6.16 -12.99
C ILE A 59 6.93 5.38 -13.89
N ASN A 60 7.51 6.05 -14.86
CA ASN A 60 8.59 5.50 -15.69
C ASN A 60 9.90 5.51 -14.90
N THR A 61 10.54 4.35 -14.75
CA THR A 61 11.75 4.24 -13.92
C THR A 61 13.01 4.84 -14.58
N ARG A 62 12.98 5.10 -15.89
CA ARG A 62 14.12 5.66 -16.63
C ARG A 62 14.18 7.18 -16.54
N ASP A 63 13.06 7.86 -16.80
CA ASP A 63 12.98 9.31 -16.89
C ASP A 63 12.20 9.95 -15.72
N LEU A 64 11.64 9.12 -14.83
CA LEU A 64 10.90 9.51 -13.63
C LEU A 64 9.61 10.29 -13.91
N THR A 65 9.13 10.26 -15.16
CA THR A 65 7.83 10.86 -15.50
C THR A 65 6.71 10.11 -14.80
N THR A 66 5.79 10.87 -14.21
CA THR A 66 4.61 10.36 -13.53
C THR A 66 3.35 10.73 -14.33
N THR A 67 2.48 9.75 -14.51
CA THR A 67 1.20 9.93 -15.22
C THR A 67 0.06 9.30 -14.43
N MET A 68 -1.12 9.91 -14.44
CA MET A 68 -2.33 9.28 -13.89
C MET A 68 -2.71 8.09 -14.77
N ALA A 69 -2.74 6.90 -14.18
CA ALA A 69 -3.13 5.67 -14.86
C ALA A 69 -4.64 5.39 -14.70
N TYR A 70 -5.21 5.74 -13.52
CA TYR A 70 -6.65 5.66 -13.27
C TYR A 70 -7.06 6.62 -12.12
N PRO A 71 -8.18 7.37 -12.27
CA PRO A 71 -8.99 7.49 -13.47
C PRO A 71 -8.27 8.31 -14.57
N ALA A 72 -8.30 7.85 -15.80
CA ALA A 72 -7.66 8.51 -16.95
C ALA A 72 -8.43 8.24 -18.23
N SER A 73 -8.29 9.12 -19.22
CA SER A 73 -8.94 8.95 -20.54
C SER A 73 -8.40 7.74 -21.34
N THR A 74 -7.20 7.27 -21.00
CA THR A 74 -6.58 6.08 -21.59
C THR A 74 -7.04 4.78 -20.92
N ALA A 75 -7.62 4.85 -19.71
CA ALA A 75 -8.17 3.71 -19.02
C ALA A 75 -9.51 3.29 -19.61
N THR A 76 -9.78 1.99 -19.58
CA THR A 76 -11.06 1.42 -20.02
C THR A 76 -11.74 0.68 -18.86
N GLU A 77 -13.01 0.36 -19.02
CA GLU A 77 -13.83 -0.30 -18.01
C GLU A 77 -14.64 -1.41 -18.64
N LYS A 78 -14.44 -2.63 -18.13
CA LYS A 78 -15.11 -3.82 -18.65
C LYS A 78 -15.36 -4.80 -17.50
N LEU A 79 -16.53 -4.73 -16.89
CA LEU A 79 -16.89 -5.60 -15.78
C LEU A 79 -16.86 -7.08 -16.18
N ASP A 80 -16.04 -7.87 -15.49
CA ASP A 80 -16.13 -9.33 -15.48
C ASP A 80 -17.13 -9.76 -14.40
N ALA A 81 -18.40 -9.69 -14.74
CA ALA A 81 -19.50 -10.06 -13.84
C ALA A 81 -19.51 -11.54 -13.45
N LYS A 82 -18.75 -12.39 -14.15
CA LYS A 82 -18.63 -13.81 -13.78
C LYS A 82 -17.67 -14.00 -12.61
N THR A 83 -16.56 -13.26 -12.60
CA THR A 83 -15.56 -13.32 -11.53
C THR A 83 -15.98 -12.46 -10.34
N TYR A 84 -16.51 -11.26 -10.60
CA TYR A 84 -16.87 -10.25 -9.58
C TYR A 84 -18.40 -10.03 -9.54
N ASP A 85 -19.13 -11.10 -9.30
CA ASP A 85 -20.59 -11.15 -9.35
C ASP A 85 -21.29 -10.25 -8.33
N SER A 86 -20.65 -9.97 -7.20
CA SER A 86 -21.15 -9.08 -6.14
C SER A 86 -20.72 -7.62 -6.28
N CYS A 87 -19.91 -7.29 -7.33
CA CYS A 87 -19.49 -5.92 -7.56
C CYS A 87 -20.68 -5.05 -8.05
N PRO A 88 -20.95 -3.90 -7.41
CA PRO A 88 -22.09 -3.04 -7.78
C PRO A 88 -21.93 -2.35 -9.15
N GLY A 89 -20.79 -2.53 -9.82
CA GLY A 89 -20.56 -2.01 -11.16
C GLY A 89 -19.44 -0.98 -11.24
N VAL A 90 -19.29 -0.42 -12.43
CA VAL A 90 -18.29 0.58 -12.78
C VAL A 90 -18.46 1.83 -11.92
N PRO A 91 -17.37 2.39 -11.35
CA PRO A 91 -17.44 3.68 -10.66
C PRO A 91 -17.97 4.78 -11.57
N ASP A 92 -18.96 5.52 -11.11
CA ASP A 92 -19.47 6.70 -11.81
C ASP A 92 -18.50 7.90 -11.75
N ALA A 93 -18.84 9.02 -12.40
CA ALA A 93 -17.97 10.19 -12.43
C ALA A 93 -17.67 10.77 -11.04
N ALA A 94 -18.65 10.75 -10.12
CA ALA A 94 -18.46 11.25 -8.75
C ALA A 94 -17.58 10.32 -7.93
N GLN A 95 -17.68 9.02 -8.15
CA GLN A 95 -16.83 8.00 -7.53
C GLN A 95 -15.40 8.10 -8.05
N LYS A 96 -15.20 8.28 -9.35
CA LYS A 96 -13.87 8.50 -9.95
C LYS A 96 -13.19 9.77 -9.46
N ALA A 97 -13.95 10.83 -9.21
CA ALA A 97 -13.43 12.08 -8.66
C ALA A 97 -12.94 11.95 -7.20
N ARG A 98 -13.19 10.82 -6.55
CA ARG A 98 -12.76 10.49 -5.17
C ARG A 98 -12.21 9.07 -5.07
N PHE A 99 -11.45 8.67 -6.07
CA PHE A 99 -10.92 7.31 -6.19
C PHE A 99 -9.67 7.16 -5.31
N ARG A 100 -9.82 7.31 -3.99
CA ARG A 100 -8.71 7.22 -3.04
C ARG A 100 -8.20 5.79 -2.97
N THR A 101 -6.95 5.59 -3.35
CA THR A 101 -6.28 4.30 -3.29
C THR A 101 -5.30 4.23 -2.10
N HIS A 102 -5.16 3.03 -1.55
CA HIS A 102 -4.28 2.72 -0.44
C HIS A 102 -3.33 1.60 -0.84
N GLY A 103 -3.43 0.42 -0.25
CA GLY A 103 -2.61 -0.73 -0.60
C GLY A 103 -2.78 -1.17 -2.06
N LEU A 104 -1.70 -1.59 -2.68
CA LEU A 104 -1.64 -2.08 -4.06
C LEU A 104 -1.01 -3.47 -4.12
N ALA A 105 -1.51 -4.36 -4.94
CA ALA A 105 -0.86 -5.63 -5.24
C ALA A 105 -0.85 -5.93 -6.73
N LEU A 106 0.24 -6.47 -7.24
CA LEU A 106 0.35 -6.90 -8.61
C LEU A 106 0.48 -8.42 -8.71
N ARG A 107 -0.44 -9.06 -9.43
CA ARG A 107 -0.27 -10.44 -9.89
C ARG A 107 0.36 -10.44 -11.27
N ALA A 108 1.58 -10.91 -11.38
CA ALA A 108 2.20 -11.14 -12.67
C ALA A 108 1.41 -12.19 -13.45
N GLY A 109 1.02 -11.84 -14.67
CA GLY A 109 0.35 -12.74 -15.59
C GLY A 109 1.30 -13.27 -16.67
N LYS A 110 0.76 -13.91 -17.68
CA LYS A 110 1.55 -14.39 -18.82
C LYS A 110 1.87 -13.24 -19.79
N GLY A 111 3.14 -13.15 -20.17
CA GLY A 111 3.61 -12.12 -21.11
C GLY A 111 3.47 -10.72 -20.54
N SER A 112 2.71 -9.86 -21.21
CA SER A 112 2.57 -8.43 -20.91
C SER A 112 1.23 -8.07 -20.26
N THR A 113 0.43 -9.05 -19.86
CA THR A 113 -0.85 -8.83 -19.20
C THR A 113 -0.75 -9.25 -17.74
N HIS A 114 -1.10 -8.36 -16.82
CA HIS A 114 -1.01 -8.56 -15.38
C HIS A 114 -2.32 -8.16 -14.72
N THR A 115 -2.49 -8.42 -13.44
CA THR A 115 -3.63 -7.95 -12.65
C THR A 115 -3.14 -7.06 -11.53
N LEU A 116 -3.69 -5.85 -11.43
CA LEU A 116 -3.46 -4.92 -10.31
C LEU A 116 -4.70 -4.92 -9.42
N TYR A 117 -4.49 -5.09 -8.13
CA TYR A 117 -5.49 -4.94 -7.08
C TYR A 117 -5.19 -3.65 -6.33
N ALA A 118 -6.22 -2.88 -6.01
CA ALA A 118 -6.08 -1.63 -5.27
C ALA A 118 -7.13 -1.57 -4.16
N VAL A 119 -6.70 -1.33 -2.94
CA VAL A 119 -7.59 -0.92 -1.87
C VAL A 119 -8.16 0.44 -2.23
N HIS A 120 -9.47 0.58 -2.14
CA HIS A 120 -10.19 1.80 -2.44
C HIS A 120 -11.01 2.26 -1.24
N HIS A 121 -10.80 3.52 -0.89
CA HIS A 121 -11.63 4.27 0.05
C HIS A 121 -12.40 5.34 -0.70
N GLY A 122 -13.61 5.61 -0.30
CA GLY A 122 -14.42 6.63 -0.96
C GLY A 122 -15.89 6.33 -0.78
N ASN A 123 -16.62 6.19 -1.87
CA ASN A 123 -18.04 5.87 -1.81
C ASN A 123 -18.31 4.41 -1.44
N ARG A 124 -17.31 3.55 -1.56
CA ARG A 124 -17.31 2.15 -1.11
C ARG A 124 -15.94 1.77 -0.57
N GLU A 125 -15.90 0.86 0.35
CA GLU A 125 -14.71 0.21 0.85
C GLU A 125 -14.54 -1.09 0.08
N SER A 126 -13.53 -1.20 -0.76
CA SER A 126 -13.44 -2.32 -1.72
C SER A 126 -12.01 -2.59 -2.16
N ILE A 127 -11.80 -3.78 -2.71
CA ILE A 127 -10.66 -4.02 -3.59
C ILE A 127 -11.13 -3.82 -5.02
N GLU A 128 -10.55 -2.85 -5.72
CA GLU A 128 -10.76 -2.59 -7.13
C GLU A 128 -9.74 -3.36 -7.96
N VAL A 129 -10.16 -3.93 -9.07
CA VAL A 129 -9.34 -4.84 -9.85
C VAL A 129 -9.19 -4.35 -11.28
N PHE A 130 -7.94 -4.35 -11.75
CA PHE A 130 -7.55 -3.90 -13.07
C PHE A 130 -6.75 -4.96 -13.81
N GLU A 131 -7.04 -5.13 -15.10
CA GLU A 131 -6.11 -5.72 -16.03
C GLU A 131 -5.08 -4.64 -16.43
N VAL A 132 -3.81 -5.02 -16.43
CA VAL A 132 -2.68 -4.16 -16.83
C VAL A 132 -2.13 -4.66 -18.15
N ASP A 133 -2.22 -3.88 -19.21
CA ASP A 133 -1.57 -4.15 -20.48
C ASP A 133 -0.27 -3.34 -20.59
N SER A 134 0.88 -4.01 -20.58
CA SER A 134 2.20 -3.39 -20.64
C SER A 134 2.90 -3.49 -22.02
N ARG A 135 2.16 -3.85 -23.08
CA ARG A 135 2.73 -3.96 -24.46
C ARG A 135 3.05 -2.60 -25.08
N GLY A 136 2.36 -1.56 -24.66
CA GLY A 136 2.49 -0.21 -25.21
C GLY A 136 3.71 0.54 -24.70
N LYS A 137 3.79 1.83 -25.10
CA LYS A 137 4.82 2.74 -24.58
C LYS A 137 4.67 3.06 -23.09
N MET A 138 3.47 2.87 -22.56
CA MET A 138 3.09 3.03 -21.17
C MET A 138 2.05 1.96 -20.82
N PRO A 139 2.05 1.39 -19.60
CA PRO A 139 1.00 0.49 -19.16
C PRO A 139 -0.39 1.16 -19.19
N VAL A 140 -1.39 0.40 -19.62
CA VAL A 140 -2.79 0.84 -19.67
C VAL A 140 -3.61 -0.02 -18.73
N LEU A 141 -4.50 0.61 -17.96
CA LEU A 141 -5.39 -0.05 -17.03
C LEU A 141 -6.78 -0.24 -17.65
N THR A 142 -7.31 -1.46 -17.54
CA THR A 142 -8.73 -1.76 -17.74
C THR A 142 -9.33 -2.16 -16.41
N TRP A 143 -10.23 -1.37 -15.86
CA TRP A 143 -10.98 -1.78 -14.67
C TRP A 143 -11.90 -2.96 -15.03
N VAL A 144 -11.79 -4.06 -14.25
CA VAL A 144 -12.53 -5.30 -14.56
C VAL A 144 -13.49 -5.74 -13.46
N GLY A 145 -13.47 -5.08 -12.31
CA GLY A 145 -14.39 -5.43 -11.22
C GLY A 145 -13.95 -4.97 -9.86
N CYS A 146 -14.71 -5.37 -8.86
CA CYS A 146 -14.42 -5.07 -7.46
C CYS A 146 -14.97 -6.13 -6.51
N ALA A 147 -14.43 -6.17 -5.29
CA ALA A 147 -15.01 -6.88 -4.16
C ALA A 147 -15.21 -5.90 -3.00
N VAL A 148 -16.48 -5.60 -2.69
CA VAL A 148 -16.83 -4.71 -1.57
C VAL A 148 -16.57 -5.44 -0.26
N ALA A 149 -15.84 -4.79 0.66
CA ALA A 149 -15.54 -5.35 1.96
C ALA A 149 -16.81 -5.43 2.84
N PRO A 150 -16.95 -6.47 3.67
CA PRO A 150 -18.06 -6.54 4.62
C PRO A 150 -17.94 -5.45 5.69
N GLU A 151 -19.07 -5.01 6.25
CA GLU A 151 -19.05 -4.14 7.43
C GLU A 151 -18.58 -4.94 8.66
N PRO A 152 -17.82 -4.38 9.57
CA PRO A 152 -17.29 -2.99 9.60
C PRO A 152 -15.83 -2.89 9.09
N VAL A 153 -15.37 -3.79 8.22
CA VAL A 153 -13.97 -3.87 7.77
C VAL A 153 -13.50 -2.56 7.15
N GLY A 154 -12.39 -2.02 7.66
CA GLY A 154 -11.65 -0.92 7.07
C GLY A 154 -10.33 -1.43 6.50
N LEU A 155 -10.27 -1.52 5.17
CA LEU A 155 -9.16 -2.08 4.43
C LEU A 155 -7.90 -1.22 4.56
N ASN A 156 -6.72 -1.83 4.40
CA ASN A 156 -5.46 -1.12 4.33
C ASN A 156 -4.58 -1.69 3.20
N GLU A 157 -4.23 -2.96 3.27
CA GLU A 157 -3.36 -3.60 2.28
C GLU A 157 -4.08 -4.78 1.59
N VAL A 158 -3.59 -5.15 0.42
CA VAL A 158 -4.05 -6.29 -0.37
C VAL A 158 -2.87 -7.09 -0.90
N VAL A 159 -3.00 -8.42 -1.00
CA VAL A 159 -2.03 -9.29 -1.66
C VAL A 159 -2.74 -10.30 -2.56
N ALA A 160 -2.20 -10.53 -3.75
CA ALA A 160 -2.72 -11.52 -4.68
C ALA A 160 -2.36 -12.95 -4.22
N LEU A 161 -3.34 -13.84 -4.08
CA LEU A 161 -3.10 -15.21 -3.66
C LEU A 161 -2.72 -16.10 -4.85
N PRO A 162 -1.74 -17.03 -4.72
CA PRO A 162 -1.31 -17.89 -5.81
C PRO A 162 -2.39 -18.85 -6.34
N ASP A 163 -3.35 -19.22 -5.49
CA ASP A 163 -4.48 -20.10 -5.81
C ASP A 163 -5.73 -19.36 -6.32
N GLY A 164 -5.59 -18.08 -6.65
CA GLY A 164 -6.67 -17.20 -7.10
C GLY A 164 -7.23 -16.34 -5.95
N GLY A 165 -8.00 -15.31 -6.29
CA GLY A 165 -8.47 -14.34 -5.32
C GLY A 165 -7.35 -13.48 -4.73
N PHE A 166 -7.58 -12.93 -3.56
CA PHE A 166 -6.64 -12.07 -2.83
C PHE A 166 -6.93 -12.13 -1.33
N ALA A 167 -5.97 -11.70 -0.52
CA ALA A 167 -6.17 -11.44 0.89
C ALA A 167 -5.98 -9.94 1.16
N ALA A 168 -6.68 -9.40 2.15
CA ALA A 168 -6.61 -8.00 2.53
C ALA A 168 -6.61 -7.85 4.05
N THR A 169 -5.96 -6.80 4.56
CA THR A 169 -5.96 -6.48 5.98
C THR A 169 -7.12 -5.58 6.34
N ASN A 170 -7.78 -5.87 7.46
CA ASN A 170 -8.59 -4.93 8.22
C ASN A 170 -7.66 -4.24 9.22
N PHE A 171 -7.32 -2.99 8.96
CA PHE A 171 -6.46 -2.22 9.85
C PHE A 171 -7.21 -1.74 11.09
N LEU A 172 -8.41 -1.25 10.89
CA LEU A 172 -9.30 -0.70 11.89
C LEU A 172 -10.71 -0.67 11.33
N ALA A 173 -11.71 -0.81 12.21
CA ALA A 173 -13.10 -0.67 11.78
C ALA A 173 -13.31 0.62 10.95
N ARG A 174 -14.07 0.53 9.87
CA ARG A 174 -14.32 1.61 8.87
C ARG A 174 -14.76 2.93 9.50
N SER A 175 -15.45 2.88 10.64
CA SER A 175 -15.82 4.08 11.40
C SER A 175 -14.63 4.94 11.82
N GLY A 176 -13.43 4.34 11.95
CA GLY A 176 -12.22 5.01 12.39
C GLY A 176 -12.35 5.64 13.79
N ALA A 177 -13.23 5.09 14.64
CA ALA A 177 -13.53 5.65 15.94
C ALA A 177 -12.26 5.87 16.78
N VAL A 178 -12.18 7.02 17.46
CA VAL A 178 -11.02 7.37 18.30
C VAL A 178 -10.75 6.30 19.36
N ALA A 179 -11.80 5.71 19.94
CA ALA A 179 -11.69 4.65 20.94
C ALA A 179 -10.97 3.42 20.36
N ASP A 180 -11.33 2.99 19.13
CA ASP A 180 -10.73 1.83 18.49
C ASP A 180 -9.26 2.10 18.11
N ARG A 181 -8.95 3.31 17.66
CA ARG A 181 -7.58 3.73 17.40
C ARG A 181 -6.75 3.75 18.70
N THR A 182 -7.32 4.21 19.80
CA THR A 182 -6.65 4.20 21.12
C THR A 182 -6.35 2.78 21.57
N LYS A 183 -7.29 1.85 21.44
CA LYS A 183 -7.09 0.43 21.74
C LYS A 183 -5.98 -0.18 20.87
N MET A 184 -6.03 0.04 19.57
CA MET A 184 -4.98 -0.40 18.63
C MET A 184 -3.61 0.13 19.05
N MET A 185 -3.51 1.42 19.41
CA MET A 185 -2.27 2.04 19.87
C MET A 185 -1.77 1.45 21.19
N ALA A 186 -2.65 0.92 22.03
CA ALA A 186 -2.34 0.18 23.24
C ALA A 186 -1.97 -1.29 22.98
N GLY A 187 -1.98 -1.74 21.73
CA GLY A 187 -1.64 -3.11 21.35
C GLY A 187 -2.82 -4.09 21.36
N GLU A 188 -4.06 -3.60 21.54
CA GLU A 188 -5.25 -4.47 21.47
C GLU A 188 -5.47 -4.94 20.02
N LYS A 189 -5.76 -6.22 19.86
CA LYS A 189 -5.98 -6.87 18.56
C LYS A 189 -7.39 -6.56 18.05
N ASN A 190 -7.52 -5.53 17.25
CA ASN A 190 -8.77 -5.05 16.67
C ASN A 190 -8.75 -4.94 15.14
N GLY A 191 -7.80 -5.60 14.51
CA GLY A 191 -7.70 -5.81 13.08
C GLY A 191 -7.35 -7.26 12.78
N GLU A 192 -7.59 -7.73 11.56
CA GLU A 192 -7.36 -9.11 11.13
C GLU A 192 -7.18 -9.18 9.61
N ILE A 193 -7.02 -10.40 9.05
CA ILE A 193 -6.89 -10.64 7.61
C ILE A 193 -8.15 -11.30 7.08
N TRP A 194 -8.62 -10.82 5.94
CA TRP A 194 -9.72 -11.37 5.17
C TRP A 194 -9.24 -11.88 3.82
N GLU A 195 -9.77 -13.02 3.40
CA GLU A 195 -9.49 -13.66 2.11
C GLU A 195 -10.76 -13.64 1.26
N TRP A 196 -10.62 -13.31 -0.02
CA TRP A 196 -11.70 -13.31 -0.98
C TRP A 196 -11.41 -14.24 -2.16
N HIS A 197 -12.41 -15.01 -2.57
CA HIS A 197 -12.38 -15.84 -3.77
C HIS A 197 -13.68 -15.73 -4.54
N THR A 198 -13.58 -15.86 -5.87
CA THR A 198 -14.74 -15.93 -6.76
C THR A 198 -15.74 -16.99 -6.30
N GLY A 199 -17.03 -16.63 -6.22
CA GLY A 199 -18.12 -17.50 -5.81
C GLY A 199 -18.14 -17.91 -4.33
N LYS A 200 -17.13 -17.51 -3.53
CA LYS A 200 -17.06 -17.77 -2.08
C LYS A 200 -17.17 -16.50 -1.24
N GLY A 201 -16.89 -15.34 -1.85
CA GLY A 201 -16.88 -14.06 -1.14
C GLY A 201 -15.75 -13.96 -0.12
N TRP A 202 -15.94 -13.11 0.88
CA TRP A 202 -15.00 -12.82 1.94
C TRP A 202 -15.07 -13.82 3.11
N LYS A 203 -13.90 -14.17 3.63
CA LYS A 203 -13.76 -15.03 4.83
C LYS A 203 -12.58 -14.55 5.66
N MET A 204 -12.79 -14.34 6.95
CA MET A 204 -11.75 -14.00 7.91
C MET A 204 -10.81 -15.20 8.13
N ILE A 205 -9.51 -14.94 8.20
CA ILE A 205 -8.47 -15.95 8.44
C ILE A 205 -8.25 -16.10 9.95
N PRO A 206 -8.52 -17.28 10.54
CA PRO A 206 -8.32 -17.50 11.97
C PRO A 206 -6.87 -17.32 12.40
N GLY A 207 -6.64 -16.71 13.57
CA GLY A 207 -5.32 -16.47 14.16
C GLY A 207 -4.59 -15.26 13.56
N SER A 208 -5.25 -14.52 12.68
CA SER A 208 -4.69 -13.33 12.03
C SER A 208 -4.86 -12.04 12.83
N GLU A 209 -5.56 -12.09 13.96
CA GLU A 209 -5.90 -10.92 14.76
C GLU A 209 -4.63 -10.17 15.19
N ALA A 210 -4.61 -8.85 14.96
CA ALA A 210 -3.46 -7.98 15.22
C ALA A 210 -3.90 -6.59 15.68
N ALA A 211 -3.04 -5.89 16.37
CA ALA A 211 -3.21 -4.47 16.66
C ALA A 211 -2.90 -3.65 15.40
N GLY A 212 -3.92 -3.36 14.59
CA GLY A 212 -3.77 -2.69 13.32
C GLY A 212 -3.00 -3.55 12.31
N ALA A 213 -3.64 -4.61 11.78
CA ALA A 213 -3.09 -5.39 10.68
C ALA A 213 -2.94 -4.47 9.46
N ASN A 214 -1.69 -4.18 9.08
CA ASN A 214 -1.33 -3.22 8.04
C ASN A 214 -0.76 -3.96 6.82
N GLY A 215 0.51 -3.82 6.51
CA GLY A 215 1.14 -4.46 5.37
C GLY A 215 1.00 -5.98 5.34
N LEU A 216 0.84 -6.53 4.15
CA LEU A 216 0.58 -7.95 3.94
C LEU A 216 1.34 -8.47 2.73
N GLU A 217 2.02 -9.62 2.90
CA GLU A 217 2.58 -10.39 1.80
C GLU A 217 2.25 -11.89 1.94
N VAL A 218 2.37 -12.62 0.86
CA VAL A 218 2.15 -14.08 0.82
C VAL A 218 3.35 -14.80 0.27
N SER A 219 3.67 -15.99 0.82
CA SER A 219 4.72 -16.85 0.24
C SER A 219 4.35 -17.34 -1.16
N LYS A 220 5.36 -17.62 -1.99
CA LYS A 220 5.16 -18.09 -3.38
C LYS A 220 4.29 -19.35 -3.48
N ASP A 221 4.34 -20.21 -2.45
CA ASP A 221 3.54 -21.45 -2.37
C ASP A 221 2.17 -21.22 -1.71
N GLY A 222 1.87 -19.99 -1.29
CA GLY A 222 0.60 -19.60 -0.67
C GLY A 222 0.39 -20.10 0.76
N LYS A 223 1.40 -20.71 1.39
CA LYS A 223 1.25 -21.36 2.70
C LYS A 223 1.51 -20.43 3.90
N TRP A 224 2.12 -19.27 3.69
CA TRP A 224 2.44 -18.32 4.73
C TRP A 224 1.99 -16.92 4.34
N LEU A 225 1.40 -16.23 5.30
CA LEU A 225 1.14 -14.80 5.26
C LEU A 225 2.17 -14.09 6.13
N TYR A 226 2.65 -12.94 5.68
CA TYR A 226 3.61 -12.07 6.36
C TYR A 226 2.95 -10.74 6.63
N VAL A 227 2.86 -10.35 7.89
CA VAL A 227 1.93 -9.30 8.34
C VAL A 227 2.65 -8.28 9.19
N ALA A 228 2.48 -7.02 8.85
CA ALA A 228 2.82 -5.89 9.68
C ALA A 228 1.70 -5.63 10.71
N ALA A 229 2.03 -5.60 12.00
CA ALA A 229 1.13 -5.22 13.08
C ALA A 229 1.53 -3.84 13.60
N TRP A 230 0.95 -2.81 13.01
CA TRP A 230 1.36 -1.42 13.18
C TRP A 230 1.24 -0.94 14.62
N GLY A 231 0.13 -1.26 15.29
CA GLY A 231 -0.14 -0.85 16.67
C GLY A 231 0.81 -1.47 17.67
N SER A 232 1.11 -2.76 17.54
CA SER A 232 2.05 -3.49 18.40
C SER A 232 3.52 -3.33 18.02
N GLN A 233 3.85 -2.63 16.93
CA GLN A 233 5.21 -2.46 16.42
C GLN A 233 5.91 -3.79 16.18
N SER A 234 5.17 -4.76 15.65
CA SER A 234 5.64 -6.12 15.42
C SER A 234 5.38 -6.58 14.00
N PHE A 235 6.03 -7.66 13.64
CA PHE A 235 5.85 -8.36 12.38
C PHE A 235 5.64 -9.84 12.70
N PHE A 236 4.70 -10.49 12.01
CA PHE A 236 4.51 -11.93 12.18
C PHE A 236 4.32 -12.65 10.85
N ARG A 237 4.61 -13.96 10.87
CA ARG A 237 4.16 -14.87 9.84
C ARG A 237 3.08 -15.79 10.39
N LEU A 238 2.09 -16.07 9.55
CA LEU A 238 0.94 -16.92 9.87
C LEU A 238 0.78 -18.01 8.82
N SER A 239 0.64 -19.26 9.24
CA SER A 239 0.36 -20.33 8.28
C SER A 239 -1.08 -20.20 7.75
N ARG A 240 -1.22 -20.30 6.41
CA ARG A 240 -2.51 -20.28 5.72
C ARG A 240 -3.01 -21.69 5.48
N GLY A 241 -4.29 -21.95 5.80
CA GLY A 241 -4.95 -23.24 5.57
C GLY A 241 -4.61 -24.35 6.56
N GLN A 242 -3.87 -24.07 7.64
CA GLN A 242 -3.61 -25.03 8.71
C GLN A 242 -4.55 -24.80 9.90
N THR A 243 -4.90 -25.88 10.59
CA THR A 243 -5.72 -25.85 11.81
C THR A 243 -5.08 -26.75 12.89
N PRO A 244 -4.66 -26.22 14.04
CA PRO A 244 -4.57 -24.78 14.35
C PRO A 244 -3.51 -24.05 13.50
N PRO A 245 -3.67 -22.74 13.25
CA PRO A 245 -2.66 -21.97 12.52
C PRO A 245 -1.38 -21.84 13.34
N LYS A 246 -0.23 -21.86 12.64
CA LYS A 246 1.07 -21.54 13.24
C LYS A 246 1.32 -20.05 13.08
N ARG A 247 1.68 -19.38 14.16
CA ARG A 247 2.06 -17.96 14.17
C ARG A 247 3.41 -17.78 14.85
N GLU A 248 4.29 -17.04 14.21
CA GLU A 248 5.57 -16.63 14.77
C GLU A 248 5.68 -15.11 14.63
N GLU A 249 5.94 -14.42 15.72
CA GLU A 249 5.94 -12.96 15.81
C GLU A 249 7.23 -12.43 16.41
N ILE A 250 7.73 -11.31 15.86
CA ILE A 250 8.91 -10.61 16.35
C ILE A 250 8.60 -9.12 16.53
N PRO A 251 9.13 -8.48 17.59
CA PRO A 251 9.09 -7.04 17.73
C PRO A 251 10.10 -6.40 16.76
N LEU A 252 9.72 -5.28 16.14
CA LEU A 252 10.62 -4.47 15.31
C LEU A 252 10.97 -3.13 15.95
N GLY A 253 10.22 -2.69 16.97
CA GLY A 253 10.48 -1.46 17.71
C GLY A 253 10.12 -0.18 16.95
N PHE A 254 9.42 -0.30 15.83
CA PHE A 254 8.82 0.79 15.07
C PHE A 254 7.47 0.34 14.50
N ARG A 255 6.63 1.28 14.14
CA ARG A 255 5.31 1.03 13.53
C ARG A 255 5.49 0.54 12.11
N VAL A 256 5.42 -0.77 11.93
CA VAL A 256 5.59 -1.41 10.63
C VAL A 256 4.35 -1.13 9.78
N ASP A 257 4.56 -0.52 8.64
CA ASP A 257 3.50 -0.16 7.70
C ASP A 257 3.39 -1.22 6.60
N ASN A 258 4.00 -1.05 5.44
CA ASN A 258 3.92 -2.02 4.36
C ASN A 258 5.11 -2.99 4.32
N VAL A 259 4.85 -4.14 3.71
CA VAL A 259 5.82 -5.23 3.49
C VAL A 259 5.87 -5.56 2.01
N ARG A 260 7.07 -5.72 1.43
CA ARG A 260 7.26 -6.09 0.02
C ARG A 260 8.37 -7.11 -0.15
N TRP A 261 8.24 -8.00 -1.13
CA TRP A 261 9.33 -8.91 -1.49
C TRP A 261 10.50 -8.15 -2.12
N ALA A 262 11.69 -8.41 -1.64
CA ALA A 262 12.94 -8.01 -2.27
C ALA A 262 13.37 -9.05 -3.33
N ALA A 263 14.24 -8.65 -4.24
CA ALA A 263 14.73 -9.52 -5.33
C ALA A 263 15.49 -10.74 -4.84
N ASP A 264 16.14 -10.66 -3.70
CA ASP A 264 16.86 -11.77 -3.06
C ASP A 264 15.95 -12.76 -2.29
N GLY A 265 14.64 -12.54 -2.29
CA GLY A 265 13.66 -13.38 -1.61
C GLY A 265 13.53 -13.11 -0.11
N SER A 266 14.09 -12.02 0.39
CA SER A 266 13.76 -11.47 1.70
C SER A 266 12.53 -10.54 1.62
N LEU A 267 12.06 -10.06 2.76
CA LEU A 267 10.97 -9.09 2.86
C LEU A 267 11.55 -7.73 3.27
N LEU A 268 11.14 -6.66 2.59
CA LEU A 268 11.34 -5.29 3.02
C LEU A 268 10.14 -4.88 3.88
N ALA A 269 10.37 -4.53 5.13
CA ALA A 269 9.36 -3.97 6.02
C ALA A 269 9.70 -2.51 6.30
N THR A 270 8.77 -1.63 6.00
CA THR A 270 8.96 -0.18 6.10
C THR A 270 7.96 0.41 7.10
N GLY A 271 8.33 1.51 7.76
CA GLY A 271 7.41 2.18 8.67
C GLY A 271 8.04 3.30 9.49
N GLN A 272 7.31 3.73 10.52
CA GLN A 272 7.62 4.93 11.29
C GLN A 272 8.17 4.58 12.67
N GLY A 273 9.37 5.09 12.97
CA GLY A 273 10.00 4.96 14.28
C GLY A 273 10.00 6.26 15.08
N GLY A 274 10.35 6.14 16.36
CA GLY A 274 10.48 7.28 17.28
C GLY A 274 9.17 8.00 17.57
N THR A 275 9.31 9.09 18.31
CA THR A 275 8.23 10.02 18.63
C THR A 275 8.64 11.44 18.26
N ALA A 276 7.66 12.33 18.03
CA ALA A 276 7.97 13.73 17.72
C ALA A 276 8.82 14.38 18.83
N PRO A 277 9.86 15.18 18.52
CA PRO A 277 10.29 15.58 17.17
C PRO A 277 11.24 14.59 16.46
N ALA A 278 11.69 13.53 17.12
CA ALA A 278 12.70 12.59 16.62
C ALA A 278 12.09 11.38 15.88
N GLN A 279 11.10 11.64 15.02
CA GLN A 279 10.51 10.60 14.18
C GLN A 279 11.44 10.20 13.04
N THR A 280 11.37 8.91 12.65
CA THR A 280 12.20 8.34 11.59
C THR A 280 11.35 7.53 10.62
N THR A 281 11.80 7.43 9.36
CA THR A 281 11.43 6.39 8.41
C THR A 281 12.43 5.25 8.56
N ASN A 282 11.95 4.04 8.81
CA ASN A 282 12.75 2.85 8.99
C ASN A 282 12.47 1.83 7.89
N ILE A 283 13.51 1.20 7.37
CA ILE A 283 13.42 0.08 6.44
C ILE A 283 14.30 -1.04 6.98
N VAL A 284 13.72 -2.20 7.14
CA VAL A 284 14.44 -3.42 7.52
C VAL A 284 14.21 -4.52 6.50
N LYS A 285 15.20 -5.39 6.35
CA LYS A 285 15.10 -6.63 5.59
C LYS A 285 14.86 -7.78 6.55
N ILE A 286 13.86 -8.62 6.26
CA ILE A 286 13.48 -9.76 7.11
C ILE A 286 13.61 -11.04 6.31
N HIS A 287 14.34 -12.02 6.83
CA HIS A 287 14.42 -13.33 6.22
C HIS A 287 13.10 -14.11 6.47
N PRO A 288 12.37 -14.57 5.42
CA PRO A 288 11.00 -15.06 5.57
C PRO A 288 10.86 -16.32 6.43
N ASN A 289 11.91 -17.17 6.49
CA ASN A 289 11.87 -18.43 7.24
C ASN A 289 12.43 -18.32 8.65
N THR A 290 13.46 -17.49 8.88
CA THR A 290 14.12 -17.38 10.18
C THR A 290 13.72 -16.13 10.96
N LEU A 291 13.01 -15.22 10.34
CA LEU A 291 12.62 -13.89 10.85
C LEU A 291 13.82 -13.06 11.34
N LYS A 292 15.04 -13.37 10.86
CA LYS A 292 16.22 -12.53 11.12
C LYS A 292 16.05 -11.18 10.46
N VAL A 293 16.35 -10.12 11.21
CA VAL A 293 16.18 -8.72 10.80
C VAL A 293 17.53 -8.08 10.54
N GLN A 294 17.62 -7.31 9.47
CA GLN A 294 18.74 -6.43 9.12
C GLN A 294 18.20 -5.02 8.87
N GLU A 295 18.73 -4.03 9.61
CA GLU A 295 18.41 -2.62 9.32
C GLU A 295 19.10 -2.19 8.03
N LEU A 296 18.33 -1.55 7.12
CA LEU A 296 18.86 -0.98 5.88
C LEU A 296 18.89 0.53 5.94
N VAL A 297 17.82 1.16 6.44
CA VAL A 297 17.65 2.61 6.50
C VAL A 297 17.00 2.99 7.83
N ARG A 298 17.57 4.03 8.47
CA ARG A 298 16.93 4.78 9.56
C ARG A 298 17.14 6.26 9.25
N GLN A 299 16.16 6.85 8.57
CA GLN A 299 16.21 8.24 8.13
C GLN A 299 15.37 9.12 9.04
N PRO A 300 15.94 10.16 9.70
CA PRO A 300 15.14 11.16 10.39
C PRO A 300 14.13 11.83 9.44
N ASN A 301 12.91 12.03 9.93
CA ASN A 301 11.92 12.79 9.19
C ASN A 301 12.36 14.26 9.08
N SER A 302 12.01 14.89 7.97
CA SER A 302 12.30 16.29 7.67
C SER A 302 11.05 16.97 7.10
N ASP A 303 11.13 18.28 6.89
CA ASP A 303 10.07 19.03 6.22
C ASP A 303 9.90 18.62 4.74
N VAL A 304 10.92 17.93 4.18
CA VAL A 304 10.92 17.50 2.78
C VAL A 304 10.34 16.10 2.61
N PHE A 305 10.67 15.16 3.52
CA PHE A 305 10.21 13.78 3.47
C PHE A 305 10.16 13.17 4.87
N GLY A 306 9.16 12.36 5.12
CA GLY A 306 9.01 11.58 6.34
C GLY A 306 7.80 10.66 6.30
N ALA A 307 7.61 9.93 7.39
CA ALA A 307 6.49 8.98 7.52
C ALA A 307 6.43 7.95 6.37
N GLY A 308 7.59 7.39 6.02
CA GLY A 308 7.69 6.35 4.99
C GLY A 308 6.85 5.13 5.36
N THR A 309 6.16 4.58 4.34
CA THR A 309 5.17 3.50 4.48
C THR A 309 5.58 2.23 3.76
N VAL A 310 6.15 2.36 2.58
CA VAL A 310 6.54 1.24 1.71
C VAL A 310 7.96 1.45 1.18
N ALA A 311 8.68 0.36 0.93
CA ALA A 311 9.91 0.39 0.14
C ALA A 311 9.87 -0.71 -0.92
N VAL A 312 10.25 -0.36 -2.15
CA VAL A 312 10.42 -1.28 -3.27
C VAL A 312 11.80 -1.12 -3.88
N GLU A 313 12.39 -2.22 -4.37
CA GLU A 313 13.65 -2.19 -5.09
C GLU A 313 13.42 -1.78 -6.55
N VAL A 314 14.08 -0.70 -7.00
CA VAL A 314 14.08 -0.25 -8.39
C VAL A 314 15.52 -0.07 -8.85
N GLY A 315 16.02 -1.00 -9.63
CA GLY A 315 17.43 -1.02 -10.02
C GLY A 315 18.35 -1.13 -8.80
N LYS A 316 19.16 -0.09 -8.56
CA LYS A 316 20.08 0.00 -7.41
C LYS A 316 19.57 0.95 -6.32
N GLU A 317 18.29 1.19 -6.26
CA GLU A 317 17.67 2.11 -5.32
C GLU A 317 16.53 1.44 -4.56
N LEU A 318 16.25 1.96 -3.36
CA LEU A 318 15.01 1.75 -2.65
C LEU A 318 14.11 2.97 -2.88
N TRP A 319 12.98 2.75 -3.53
CA TRP A 319 11.96 3.78 -3.66
C TRP A 319 10.99 3.66 -2.49
N VAL A 320 10.77 4.77 -1.81
CA VAL A 320 10.04 4.79 -0.53
C VAL A 320 8.86 5.73 -0.66
N GLY A 321 7.66 5.19 -0.48
CA GLY A 321 6.42 5.93 -0.43
C GLY A 321 6.13 6.51 0.96
N SER A 322 5.08 7.31 1.07
CA SER A 322 4.64 7.94 2.31
C SER A 322 3.13 8.18 2.29
N PHE A 323 2.46 8.01 3.44
CA PHE A 323 1.03 8.32 3.56
C PHE A 323 0.74 9.83 3.55
N ARG A 324 1.74 10.67 3.36
CA ARG A 324 1.61 12.14 3.30
C ARG A 324 2.69 12.75 2.41
N GLY A 325 2.45 13.99 2.03
CA GLY A 325 3.38 14.73 1.17
C GLY A 325 3.17 14.45 -0.31
N ASP A 326 4.09 14.93 -1.12
CA ASP A 326 3.96 15.03 -2.57
C ASP A 326 5.04 14.27 -3.33
N ARG A 327 5.77 13.36 -2.68
CA ARG A 327 6.96 12.74 -3.28
C ARG A 327 7.25 11.33 -2.81
N ILE A 328 7.92 10.58 -3.68
CA ILE A 328 8.59 9.32 -3.37
C ILE A 328 10.06 9.63 -3.12
N ALA A 329 10.64 9.11 -2.03
CA ALA A 329 12.06 9.20 -1.76
C ALA A 329 12.81 8.03 -2.41
N ARG A 330 14.01 8.31 -2.96
CA ARG A 330 14.89 7.33 -3.58
C ARG A 330 16.19 7.26 -2.78
N PHE A 331 16.41 6.17 -2.09
CA PHE A 331 17.61 5.90 -1.32
C PHE A 331 18.55 5.02 -2.17
N PRO A 332 19.87 5.24 -2.16
CA PRO A 332 20.79 4.26 -2.70
C PRO A 332 20.58 2.92 -1.99
N ALA A 333 20.35 1.84 -2.72
CA ALA A 333 20.46 0.51 -2.11
C ALA A 333 21.92 0.36 -1.70
N GLY A 334 22.18 0.19 -0.40
CA GLY A 334 23.53 -0.03 0.09
C GLY A 334 24.20 -1.19 -0.65
N PRO A 335 25.54 -1.30 -0.64
CA PRO A 335 26.20 -2.39 -1.30
C PRO A 335 25.63 -3.70 -0.75
N SER A 336 25.05 -4.52 -1.64
CA SER A 336 24.75 -5.92 -1.35
C SER A 336 26.06 -6.58 -0.93
N LYS A 337 26.22 -6.81 0.38
CA LYS A 337 27.34 -7.56 0.94
C LYS A 337 27.15 -9.04 0.71
#